data_e220696b1b3f3b12cf1b21962b0d6e23
#
_entry.id   e220696b1b3f3b12cf1b21962b0d6e23
#
_cell.length_a   1.000
_cell.length_b   1.000
_cell.length_c   1.000
_cell.angle_alpha   90.00
_cell.angle_beta   90.00
_cell.angle_gamma   90.00
#
_symmetry.space_group_name_H-M   'P 1'
#
loop_
_entity.id
_entity.type
_entity.pdbx_description
1 polymer ?
#
loop_
_entity_poly.entity_id
_entity_poly.type
_entity_poly.pdbx_seq_one_letter_code
_entity_poly.pdbx_strand_id
1 'polypeptide(L)'
;MAWTSRGLRGSTLEEMINRTNEQYRDKHLALIQKVPTPITPIKIDKESRHITLAYFEKKSTVDYIGVVQGIPVCFDAKECKTDSFPLANIHEHQVTFMKDFEQQGGISFLLLYFTARDEYYYLRYEMMKTFWDRGQNGGKKHFSYTELETSFFLPRTGSSVLVPYLNGIQRDLEIRDSKAD
;
A
#
# COMPACT_ATOMS: atom_id res chain seq x y z
N MET A 1 -22.34 7.49 -26.25
CA MET A 1 -22.32 6.84 -24.92
C MET A 1 -20.90 6.98 -24.36
N ALA A 2 -20.74 7.83 -23.34
CA ALA A 2 -19.42 8.05 -22.76
C ALA A 2 -19.10 6.87 -21.82
N TRP A 3 -18.10 6.10 -22.12
CA TRP A 3 -17.51 5.09 -21.23
C TRP A 3 -16.78 5.83 -20.10
N THR A 4 -17.44 5.97 -18.99
CA THR A 4 -16.78 6.38 -17.73
C THR A 4 -16.07 5.17 -17.14
N SER A 5 -14.87 4.87 -17.63
CA SER A 5 -14.00 3.85 -17.06
C SER A 5 -13.47 4.33 -15.69
N ARG A 6 -14.18 4.02 -14.59
CA ARG A 6 -13.70 4.21 -13.21
C ARG A 6 -12.46 3.39 -12.87
N GLY A 7 -12.04 2.47 -13.75
CA GLY A 7 -10.92 1.56 -13.53
C GLY A 7 -9.56 2.02 -14.06
N LEU A 8 -9.47 3.16 -14.76
CA LEU A 8 -8.22 3.64 -15.38
C LEU A 8 -7.70 4.96 -14.79
N ARG A 9 -8.40 5.57 -13.83
CA ARG A 9 -7.85 6.68 -13.06
C ARG A 9 -7.27 6.12 -11.78
N GLY A 10 -5.94 6.25 -11.61
CA GLY A 10 -5.29 6.03 -10.34
C GLY A 10 -6.03 6.82 -9.26
N SER A 11 -6.13 6.29 -8.04
CA SER A 11 -6.72 7.05 -6.94
C SER A 11 -5.86 8.30 -6.69
N THR A 12 -6.44 9.33 -6.08
CA THR A 12 -5.68 10.53 -5.68
C THR A 12 -4.48 10.14 -4.79
N LEU A 13 -4.66 9.13 -3.93
CA LEU A 13 -3.60 8.59 -3.09
C LEU A 13 -2.45 8.00 -3.92
N GLU A 14 -2.75 7.18 -4.94
CA GLU A 14 -1.72 6.59 -5.80
C GLU A 14 -0.90 7.66 -6.55
N GLU A 15 -1.55 8.72 -7.04
CA GLU A 15 -0.83 9.83 -7.70
C GLU A 15 0.12 10.54 -6.73
N MET A 16 -0.31 10.77 -5.48
CA MET A 16 0.53 11.39 -4.45
C MET A 16 1.70 10.47 -4.05
N ILE A 17 1.47 9.16 -3.94
CA ILE A 17 2.54 8.18 -3.68
C ILE A 17 3.54 8.16 -4.83
N ASN A 18 3.08 8.13 -6.08
CA ASN A 18 3.97 8.10 -7.25
C ASN A 18 4.88 9.33 -7.28
N ARG A 19 4.35 10.54 -7.04
CA ARG A 19 5.15 11.77 -6.94
C ARG A 19 6.13 11.73 -5.77
N THR A 20 5.72 11.17 -4.64
CA THR A 20 6.60 10.96 -3.47
C THR A 20 7.75 10.01 -3.82
N ASN A 21 7.45 8.90 -4.52
CA ASN A 21 8.44 7.91 -4.94
C ASN A 21 9.46 8.51 -5.92
N GLU A 22 9.03 9.37 -6.84
CA GLU A 22 9.93 10.12 -7.73
C GLU A 22 10.90 10.99 -6.92
N GLN A 23 10.38 11.76 -5.96
CA GLN A 23 11.21 12.61 -5.10
C GLN A 23 12.18 11.80 -4.22
N TYR A 24 11.77 10.63 -3.72
CA TYR A 24 12.67 9.76 -2.97
C TYR A 24 13.77 9.17 -3.85
N ARG A 25 13.44 8.76 -5.07
CA ARG A 25 14.41 8.28 -6.05
C ARG A 25 15.44 9.38 -6.39
N ASP A 26 14.97 10.60 -6.68
CA ASP A 26 15.84 11.72 -7.06
C ASP A 26 16.79 12.12 -5.93
N LYS A 27 16.38 11.90 -4.67
CA LYS A 27 17.21 12.12 -3.46
C LYS A 27 18.00 10.89 -3.04
N HIS A 28 17.97 9.79 -3.78
CA HIS A 28 18.62 8.52 -3.44
C HIS A 28 18.20 7.94 -2.08
N LEU A 29 16.98 8.20 -1.64
CA LEU A 29 16.44 7.71 -0.36
C LEU A 29 15.73 6.36 -0.50
N ALA A 30 15.04 6.14 -1.62
CA ALA A 30 14.33 4.91 -1.90
C ALA A 30 14.17 4.70 -3.42
N LEU A 31 14.06 3.45 -3.82
CA LEU A 31 13.65 3.04 -5.15
C LEU A 31 12.39 2.18 -5.03
N ILE A 32 11.24 2.77 -5.28
CA ILE A 32 9.94 2.11 -5.17
C ILE A 32 9.25 2.10 -6.53
N GLN A 33 8.74 0.95 -6.91
CA GLN A 33 8.02 0.74 -8.16
C GLN A 33 6.57 0.35 -7.89
N LYS A 34 5.65 0.92 -8.65
CA LYS A 34 4.26 0.45 -8.69
C LYS A 34 4.22 -0.89 -9.43
N VAL A 35 3.56 -1.88 -8.85
CA VAL A 35 3.33 -3.19 -9.46
C VAL A 35 2.14 -3.07 -10.41
N PRO A 36 2.33 -3.30 -11.73
CA PRO A 36 1.23 -3.23 -12.67
C PRO A 36 0.29 -4.43 -12.48
N THR A 37 -1.00 -4.23 -12.74
CA THR A 37 -1.95 -5.34 -12.82
C THR A 37 -1.58 -6.23 -14.01
N PRO A 38 -1.26 -7.51 -13.82
CA PRO A 38 -0.87 -8.39 -14.92
C PRO A 38 -2.07 -8.69 -15.82
N ILE A 39 -1.86 -8.53 -17.14
CA ILE A 39 -2.85 -8.88 -18.16
C ILE A 39 -2.24 -9.83 -19.18
N THR A 40 -3.00 -10.82 -19.63
CA THR A 40 -2.62 -11.70 -20.74
C THR A 40 -3.41 -11.34 -21.98
N PRO A 41 -2.73 -10.89 -23.06
CA PRO A 41 -3.38 -10.61 -24.33
C PRO A 41 -3.94 -11.89 -24.98
N ILE A 42 -5.20 -11.84 -25.43
CA ILE A 42 -5.82 -12.90 -26.25
C ILE A 42 -5.74 -12.52 -27.73
N LYS A 43 -6.00 -11.25 -28.04
CA LYS A 43 -5.95 -10.72 -29.39
C LYS A 43 -5.15 -9.43 -29.44
N ILE A 44 -4.21 -9.39 -30.38
CA ILE A 44 -3.39 -8.22 -30.67
C ILE A 44 -3.63 -7.84 -32.12
N ASP A 45 -4.01 -6.62 -32.38
CA ASP A 45 -4.01 -6.05 -33.72
C ASP A 45 -2.55 -5.77 -34.11
N LYS A 46 -2.10 -6.49 -35.15
CA LYS A 46 -0.69 -6.41 -35.60
C LYS A 46 -0.35 -5.09 -36.30
N GLU A 47 -1.32 -4.43 -36.90
CA GLU A 47 -1.12 -3.17 -37.62
C GLU A 47 -1.00 -2.00 -36.66
N SER A 48 -1.94 -1.87 -35.73
CA SER A 48 -1.97 -0.79 -34.73
C SER A 48 -1.15 -1.09 -33.46
N ARG A 49 -0.71 -2.34 -33.28
CA ARG A 49 -0.03 -2.84 -32.05
C ARG A 49 -0.87 -2.67 -30.78
N HIS A 50 -2.18 -2.62 -30.91
CA HIS A 50 -3.08 -2.52 -29.78
C HIS A 50 -3.59 -3.90 -29.34
N ILE A 51 -3.73 -4.08 -28.02
CA ILE A 51 -4.42 -5.23 -27.47
C ILE A 51 -5.92 -4.99 -27.59
N THR A 52 -6.60 -5.80 -28.41
CA THR A 52 -8.06 -5.70 -28.63
C THR A 52 -8.86 -6.55 -27.67
N LEU A 53 -8.25 -7.59 -27.08
CA LEU A 53 -8.82 -8.45 -26.07
C LEU A 53 -7.72 -8.98 -25.16
N ALA A 54 -7.93 -8.84 -23.85
CA ALA A 54 -7.06 -9.41 -22.83
C ALA A 54 -7.90 -9.84 -21.62
N TYR A 55 -7.36 -10.71 -20.78
CA TYR A 55 -7.91 -11.00 -19.47
C TYR A 55 -6.88 -10.66 -18.40
N PHE A 56 -7.37 -10.32 -17.21
CA PHE A 56 -6.52 -10.16 -16.04
C PHE A 56 -6.04 -11.54 -15.59
N GLU A 57 -4.74 -11.68 -15.42
CA GLU A 57 -4.16 -12.86 -14.80
C GLU A 57 -4.53 -12.94 -13.32
N LYS A 58 -3.74 -13.60 -12.54
CA LYS A 58 -3.93 -13.68 -11.09
C LYS A 58 -3.97 -12.27 -10.49
N LYS A 59 -4.65 -12.13 -9.36
CA LYS A 59 -4.67 -10.89 -8.58
C LYS A 59 -3.24 -10.41 -8.31
N SER A 60 -2.98 -9.11 -8.49
CA SER A 60 -1.73 -8.49 -8.11
C SER A 60 -1.42 -8.76 -6.62
N THR A 61 -0.14 -8.85 -6.27
CA THR A 61 0.27 -9.13 -4.88
C THR A 61 0.00 -7.93 -3.97
N VAL A 62 0.72 -6.83 -4.21
CA VAL A 62 0.61 -5.52 -3.53
C VAL A 62 0.76 -4.42 -4.57
N ASP A 63 0.44 -3.18 -4.22
CA ASP A 63 0.52 -2.06 -5.16
C ASP A 63 1.95 -1.58 -5.42
N TYR A 64 2.85 -1.69 -4.43
CA TYR A 64 4.20 -1.15 -4.49
C TYR A 64 5.24 -2.11 -3.91
N ILE A 65 6.38 -2.21 -4.57
CA ILE A 65 7.56 -2.98 -4.12
C ILE A 65 8.82 -2.17 -4.39
N GLY A 66 9.83 -2.28 -3.53
CA GLY A 66 11.12 -1.65 -3.77
C GLY A 66 12.10 -1.82 -2.62
N VAL A 67 13.03 -0.86 -2.55
CA VAL A 67 14.12 -0.86 -1.56
C VAL A 67 14.27 0.53 -0.97
N VAL A 68 14.42 0.60 0.35
CA VAL A 68 14.73 1.80 1.12
C VAL A 68 16.05 1.60 1.84
N GLN A 69 17.11 2.27 1.39
CA GLN A 69 18.46 2.20 2.02
C GLN A 69 18.95 0.76 2.27
N GLY A 70 18.75 -0.14 1.30
CA GLY A 70 19.14 -1.54 1.39
C GLY A 70 18.08 -2.46 2.00
N ILE A 71 16.99 -1.93 2.58
CA ILE A 71 15.91 -2.71 3.19
C ILE A 71 14.82 -2.94 2.15
N PRO A 72 14.46 -4.20 1.84
CA PRO A 72 13.31 -4.50 0.97
C PRO A 72 12.01 -3.99 1.62
N VAL A 73 11.15 -3.37 0.81
CA VAL A 73 9.84 -2.89 1.28
C VAL A 73 8.75 -3.24 0.28
N CYS A 74 7.57 -3.56 0.78
CA CYS A 74 6.36 -3.66 -0.04
C CYS A 74 5.16 -3.07 0.70
N PHE A 75 4.22 -2.49 -0.03
CA PHE A 75 3.02 -1.96 0.59
C PHE A 75 1.85 -1.85 -0.38
N ASP A 76 0.68 -1.77 0.21
CA ASP A 76 -0.57 -1.54 -0.51
C ASP A 76 -1.19 -0.22 -0.06
N ALA A 77 -1.83 0.50 -0.96
CA ALA A 77 -2.41 1.82 -0.70
C ALA A 77 -3.94 1.73 -0.66
N LYS A 78 -4.55 2.25 0.39
CA LYS A 78 -6.00 2.18 0.58
C LYS A 78 -6.56 3.53 1.02
N GLU A 79 -7.65 3.95 0.40
CA GLU A 79 -8.43 5.10 0.83
C GLU A 79 -9.58 4.68 1.75
N CYS A 80 -9.80 5.45 2.81
CA CYS A 80 -10.90 5.26 3.75
C CYS A 80 -11.69 6.56 3.89
N LYS A 81 -12.98 6.52 3.57
CA LYS A 81 -13.86 7.70 3.62
C LYS A 81 -14.43 7.97 5.02
N THR A 82 -14.33 7.01 5.91
CA THR A 82 -14.92 7.06 7.25
C THR A 82 -13.87 6.72 8.29
N ASP A 83 -14.19 6.85 9.57
CA ASP A 83 -13.34 6.44 10.70
C ASP A 83 -13.30 4.91 10.91
N SER A 84 -13.94 4.14 10.06
CA SER A 84 -13.99 2.68 10.13
C SER A 84 -13.49 2.07 8.84
N PHE A 85 -12.41 1.28 8.92
CA PHE A 85 -11.80 0.60 7.79
C PHE A 85 -12.28 -0.86 7.72
N PRO A 86 -13.04 -1.25 6.68
CA PRO A 86 -13.50 -2.62 6.50
C PRO A 86 -12.35 -3.56 6.14
N LEU A 87 -12.21 -4.68 6.84
CA LEU A 87 -11.20 -5.71 6.51
C LEU A 87 -11.42 -6.35 5.14
N ALA A 88 -12.64 -6.30 4.61
CA ALA A 88 -12.94 -6.75 3.24
C ALA A 88 -12.17 -5.98 2.15
N ASN A 89 -11.62 -4.80 2.46
CA ASN A 89 -10.77 -4.03 1.55
C ASN A 89 -9.33 -4.55 1.51
N ILE A 90 -8.96 -5.46 2.40
CA ILE A 90 -7.68 -6.19 2.38
C ILE A 90 -7.98 -7.59 1.84
N HIS A 91 -7.23 -8.03 0.85
CA HIS A 91 -7.42 -9.35 0.28
C HIS A 91 -6.44 -10.37 0.88
N GLU A 92 -6.89 -11.62 1.05
CA GLU A 92 -6.09 -12.69 1.63
C GLU A 92 -4.73 -12.87 0.92
N HIS A 93 -4.71 -12.77 -0.43
CA HIS A 93 -3.45 -12.89 -1.19
C HIS A 93 -2.47 -11.75 -0.88
N GLN A 94 -2.94 -10.54 -0.52
CA GLN A 94 -2.10 -9.42 -0.08
C GLN A 94 -1.50 -9.71 1.30
N VAL A 95 -2.33 -10.20 2.24
CA VAL A 95 -1.87 -10.61 3.58
C VAL A 95 -0.83 -11.73 3.51
N THR A 96 -1.08 -12.73 2.66
CA THR A 96 -0.16 -13.85 2.45
C THR A 96 1.17 -13.36 1.85
N PHE A 97 1.12 -12.54 0.82
CA PHE A 97 2.33 -11.99 0.21
C PHE A 97 3.14 -11.14 1.20
N MET A 98 2.48 -10.26 1.97
CA MET A 98 3.15 -9.45 2.99
C MET A 98 3.78 -10.32 4.08
N LYS A 99 3.11 -11.41 4.50
CA LYS A 99 3.68 -12.38 5.43
C LYS A 99 4.96 -12.99 4.91
N ASP A 100 4.93 -13.49 3.67
CA ASP A 100 6.09 -14.14 3.06
C ASP A 100 7.24 -13.14 2.87
N PHE A 101 6.91 -11.88 2.55
CA PHE A 101 7.87 -10.80 2.41
C PHE A 101 8.57 -10.45 3.75
N GLU A 102 7.81 -10.38 4.84
CA GLU A 102 8.34 -10.19 6.21
C GLU A 102 9.26 -11.36 6.62
N GLN A 103 8.91 -12.59 6.27
CA GLN A 103 9.75 -13.77 6.54
C GLN A 103 11.09 -13.74 5.81
N GLN A 104 11.21 -12.99 4.72
CA GLN A 104 12.47 -12.76 4.01
C GLN A 104 13.25 -11.56 4.56
N GLY A 105 12.85 -10.99 5.69
CA GLY A 105 13.50 -9.85 6.32
C GLY A 105 13.13 -8.49 5.70
N GLY A 106 12.11 -8.44 4.87
CA GLY A 106 11.57 -7.19 4.36
C GLY A 106 10.61 -6.51 5.33
N ILE A 107 10.18 -5.30 4.99
CA ILE A 107 9.15 -4.54 5.71
C ILE A 107 7.92 -4.43 4.84
N SER A 108 6.76 -4.81 5.39
CA SER A 108 5.48 -4.65 4.71
C SER A 108 4.48 -3.84 5.54
N PHE A 109 3.63 -3.05 4.87
CA PHE A 109 2.65 -2.19 5.53
C PHE A 109 1.47 -1.86 4.62
N LEU A 110 0.39 -1.35 5.20
CA LEU A 110 -0.65 -0.65 4.45
C LEU A 110 -0.49 0.86 4.65
N LEU A 111 -0.57 1.59 3.56
CA LEU A 111 -0.61 3.05 3.57
C LEU A 111 -2.06 3.49 3.44
N LEU A 112 -2.63 3.98 4.54
CA LEU A 112 -4.02 4.39 4.61
C LEU A 112 -4.15 5.91 4.43
N TYR A 113 -5.17 6.33 3.69
CA TYR A 113 -5.56 7.72 3.59
C TYR A 113 -7.00 7.89 4.07
N PHE A 114 -7.18 8.53 5.23
CA PHE A 114 -8.48 8.90 5.76
C PHE A 114 -8.96 10.19 5.09
N THR A 115 -9.72 10.07 4.01
CA THR A 115 -10.07 11.21 3.14
C THR A 115 -10.90 12.28 3.83
N ALA A 116 -11.77 11.91 4.79
CA ALA A 116 -12.58 12.87 5.55
C ALA A 116 -11.75 13.69 6.56
N ARG A 117 -10.60 13.18 6.97
CA ARG A 117 -9.68 13.83 7.93
C ARG A 117 -8.48 14.45 7.24
N ASP A 118 -8.26 14.08 5.97
CA ASP A 118 -7.08 14.44 5.20
C ASP A 118 -5.78 14.00 5.89
N GLU A 119 -5.76 12.78 6.42
CA GLU A 119 -4.67 12.22 7.20
C GLU A 119 -4.17 10.90 6.61
N TYR A 120 -2.84 10.73 6.59
CA TYR A 120 -2.18 9.49 6.19
C TYR A 120 -1.75 8.70 7.41
N TYR A 121 -1.88 7.38 7.32
CA TYR A 121 -1.51 6.46 8.38
C TYR A 121 -0.66 5.32 7.83
N TYR A 122 0.44 5.02 8.50
CA TYR A 122 1.30 3.88 8.25
C TYR A 122 0.83 2.71 9.11
N LEU A 123 0.11 1.75 8.55
CA LEU A 123 -0.33 0.56 9.28
C LEU A 123 0.68 -0.56 9.12
N ARG A 124 1.49 -0.79 10.17
CA ARG A 124 2.49 -1.86 10.23
C ARG A 124 1.85 -3.22 9.98
N TYR A 125 2.61 -4.14 9.37
CA TYR A 125 2.16 -5.50 9.11
C TYR A 125 1.64 -6.19 10.38
N GLU A 126 2.34 -6.14 11.50
CA GLU A 126 1.93 -6.78 12.76
C GLU A 126 0.55 -6.30 13.25
N MET A 127 0.28 -4.99 13.19
CA MET A 127 -0.99 -4.43 13.58
C MET A 127 -2.10 -4.82 12.57
N MET A 128 -1.81 -4.73 11.27
CA MET A 128 -2.72 -5.19 10.22
C MET A 128 -3.08 -6.67 10.42
N LYS A 129 -2.08 -7.52 10.68
CA LYS A 129 -2.25 -8.95 10.94
C LYS A 129 -3.12 -9.20 12.17
N THR A 130 -2.95 -8.42 13.23
CA THR A 130 -3.79 -8.51 14.45
C THR A 130 -5.26 -8.23 14.12
N PHE A 131 -5.54 -7.18 13.36
CA PHE A 131 -6.92 -6.87 12.95
C PHE A 131 -7.48 -7.94 12.01
N TRP A 132 -6.66 -8.42 11.07
CA TRP A 132 -7.04 -9.48 10.15
C TRP A 132 -7.41 -10.76 10.89
N ASP A 133 -6.55 -11.26 11.78
CA ASP A 133 -6.79 -12.48 12.54
C ASP A 133 -8.01 -12.35 13.45
N ARG A 134 -8.18 -11.21 14.11
CA ARG A 134 -9.41 -10.92 14.86
C ARG A 134 -10.65 -11.11 13.98
N GLY A 135 -10.60 -10.57 12.77
CA GLY A 135 -11.69 -10.72 11.80
C GLY A 135 -11.92 -12.15 11.35
N GLN A 136 -10.89 -12.95 11.13
CA GLN A 136 -11.00 -14.35 10.72
C GLN A 136 -11.54 -15.24 11.86
N ASN A 137 -11.20 -14.92 13.11
CA ASN A 137 -11.63 -15.65 14.30
C ASN A 137 -13.02 -15.21 14.83
N GLY A 138 -13.87 -14.64 13.98
CA GLY A 138 -15.24 -14.28 14.33
C GLY A 138 -15.42 -12.94 15.05
N GLY A 139 -14.34 -12.16 15.22
CA GLY A 139 -14.40 -10.82 15.80
C GLY A 139 -14.83 -9.74 14.78
N LYS A 140 -14.59 -8.47 15.14
CA LYS A 140 -14.96 -7.31 14.31
C LYS A 140 -14.33 -7.40 12.92
N LYS A 141 -15.14 -7.24 11.87
CA LYS A 141 -14.72 -7.24 10.47
C LYS A 141 -14.21 -5.87 9.99
N HIS A 142 -13.86 -5.01 10.91
CA HIS A 142 -13.29 -3.68 10.68
C HIS A 142 -12.39 -3.30 11.85
N PHE A 143 -11.56 -2.28 11.64
CA PHE A 143 -10.93 -1.53 12.72
C PHE A 143 -11.33 -0.06 12.62
N SER A 144 -11.33 0.63 13.76
CA SER A 144 -11.68 2.04 13.83
C SER A 144 -10.42 2.90 13.92
N TYR A 145 -10.55 4.16 13.50
CA TYR A 145 -9.52 5.18 13.63
C TYR A 145 -8.97 5.28 15.07
N THR A 146 -9.83 5.11 16.08
CA THR A 146 -9.45 5.17 17.50
C THR A 146 -8.68 3.96 18.00
N GLU A 147 -8.61 2.87 17.23
CA GLU A 147 -7.78 1.69 17.54
C GLU A 147 -6.35 1.84 17.00
N LEU A 148 -6.05 2.91 16.25
CA LEU A 148 -4.77 3.15 15.61
C LEU A 148 -3.78 3.82 16.58
N GLU A 149 -2.51 3.40 16.51
CA GLU A 149 -1.43 4.01 17.29
C GLU A 149 -1.12 5.42 16.76
N THR A 150 -1.30 6.45 17.59
CA THR A 150 -1.13 7.87 17.20
C THR A 150 0.23 8.18 16.60
N SER A 151 1.24 7.41 16.98
CA SER A 151 2.63 7.59 16.55
C SER A 151 2.89 7.26 15.09
N PHE A 152 1.97 6.58 14.40
CA PHE A 152 2.08 6.20 13.00
C PHE A 152 1.24 7.05 12.04
N PHE A 153 0.58 8.09 12.54
CA PHE A 153 0.06 9.13 11.66
C PHE A 153 1.22 9.92 11.05
N LEU A 154 1.19 10.06 9.73
CA LEU A 154 2.28 10.69 8.99
C LEU A 154 2.12 12.23 9.02
N PRO A 155 3.20 12.98 9.27
CA PRO A 155 3.12 14.43 9.35
C PRO A 155 2.81 15.02 7.97
N ARG A 156 1.90 16.00 7.91
CA ARG A 156 1.60 16.76 6.70
C ARG A 156 2.43 18.02 6.56
N THR A 157 2.86 18.59 7.67
CA THR A 157 3.66 19.81 7.73
C THR A 157 5.12 19.48 8.02
N GLY A 158 6.03 20.24 7.43
CA GLY A 158 7.48 20.04 7.63
C GLY A 158 8.09 18.92 6.76
N SER A 159 7.30 18.20 5.98
CA SER A 159 7.80 17.23 5.00
C SER A 159 8.02 17.89 3.63
N SER A 160 9.09 17.50 2.96
CA SER A 160 9.37 17.92 1.57
C SER A 160 8.66 17.08 0.53
N VAL A 161 7.88 16.08 0.95
CA VAL A 161 7.13 15.15 0.09
C VAL A 161 5.65 15.08 0.51
N LEU A 162 4.79 14.66 -0.43
CA LEU A 162 3.34 14.65 -0.21
C LEU A 162 2.92 13.58 0.80
N VAL A 163 3.52 12.39 0.76
CA VAL A 163 3.19 11.27 1.64
C VAL A 163 4.48 10.73 2.27
N PRO A 164 4.88 11.22 3.45
CA PRO A 164 6.18 10.94 4.04
C PRO A 164 6.24 9.57 4.73
N TYR A 165 5.95 8.48 4.00
CA TYR A 165 5.88 7.13 4.58
C TYR A 165 7.25 6.59 5.06
N LEU A 166 8.38 7.18 4.65
CA LEU A 166 9.69 6.82 5.21
C LEU A 166 9.77 7.10 6.71
N ASN A 167 9.03 8.10 7.23
CA ASN A 167 8.94 8.35 8.67
C ASN A 167 8.27 7.17 9.40
N GLY A 168 7.26 6.55 8.76
CA GLY A 168 6.62 5.35 9.28
C GLY A 168 7.56 4.14 9.28
N ILE A 169 8.33 3.95 8.20
CA ILE A 169 9.34 2.89 8.10
C ILE A 169 10.42 3.05 9.18
N GLN A 170 10.95 4.26 9.34
CA GLN A 170 11.95 4.53 10.37
C GLN A 170 11.44 4.15 11.77
N ARG A 171 10.22 4.55 12.09
CA ARG A 171 9.60 4.22 13.37
C ARG A 171 9.32 2.73 13.55
N ASP A 172 8.92 2.05 12.49
CA ASP A 172 8.73 0.59 12.52
C ASP A 172 10.05 -0.14 12.79
N LEU A 173 11.14 0.32 12.19
CA LEU A 173 12.50 -0.20 12.46
C LEU A 173 12.90 0.01 13.91
N GLU A 174 12.72 1.20 14.48
CA GLU A 174 13.03 1.51 15.89
C GLU A 174 12.30 0.54 16.85
N ILE A 175 11.04 0.18 16.54
CA ILE A 175 10.28 -0.78 17.35
C ILE A 175 10.79 -2.22 17.15
N ARG A 176 11.20 -2.58 15.92
CA ARG A 176 11.73 -3.92 15.64
C ARG A 176 13.07 -4.14 16.35
N ASP A 177 13.95 -3.14 16.30
CA ASP A 177 15.26 -3.18 16.98
C ASP A 177 15.09 -3.29 18.50
N SER A 178 14.15 -2.53 19.08
CA SER A 178 13.89 -2.58 20.53
C SER A 178 13.29 -3.91 21.03
N LYS A 179 12.78 -4.77 20.14
CA LYS A 179 12.29 -6.12 20.48
C LYS A 179 13.34 -7.21 20.29
N ALA A 180 14.44 -6.90 19.59
CA ALA A 180 15.51 -7.85 19.32
C ALA A 180 16.57 -7.88 20.43
N ASP A 181 16.60 -6.81 21.27
CA ASP A 181 17.41 -6.69 22.50
C ASP A 181 16.65 -7.28 23.70
#